data_6d5f16d61c94f3cd972aafd36660a7a0
#
_entry.id   6d5f16d61c94f3cd972aafd36660a7a0
#
_cell.length_a   1.000
_cell.length_b   1.000
_cell.length_c   1.000
_cell.angle_alpha   90.00
_cell.angle_beta   90.00
_cell.angle_gamma   90.00
#
_symmetry.space_group_name_H-M   'P 1'
#
loop_
_entity.id
_entity.type
_entity.pdbx_description
1 polymer ?
#
loop_
_entity_poly.entity_id
_entity_poly.type
_entity_poly.pdbx_seq_one_letter_code
_entity_poly.pdbx_strand_id
1 'polypeptide(L)'
;MKNILSALFLSTGLSLSAQIGINTESPQSILDVNGDMNLRGKLAVLNTANNKLSEGTNDQILVSQGEGYPPAWKTLRIPEYEPNKFYLIFNNSFSDETGVKFTGSEESNITSRASAFTRNSSYSGFIRFKKIPGLSQTLNVYSTESKAYFQFETVVHANLTAAGSTDSSIDYACGIFVDDKLVNLRQGNLKASSANYPFLTHNQIGLVENLSKGQHTVSVACSRLKSYNVGSGVTLGIGINVQTNIDSFISRSSLKVDVYEVPQVFNPIIN
;
A
#
# COMPACT_ATOMS: atom_id res chain seq x y z
N MET A 1 27.66 76.55 -24.10
CA MET A 1 27.52 75.97 -22.74
C MET A 1 26.07 75.74 -22.31
N LYS A 2 25.11 76.64 -22.60
CA LYS A 2 23.70 76.43 -22.24
C LYS A 2 23.04 75.18 -22.81
N ASN A 3 23.37 74.77 -24.05
CA ASN A 3 22.79 73.59 -24.71
C ASN A 3 23.38 72.27 -24.21
N ILE A 4 24.61 72.27 -23.70
CA ILE A 4 25.25 71.07 -23.15
C ILE A 4 24.65 70.76 -21.76
N LEU A 5 24.33 71.81 -20.98
CA LEU A 5 23.72 71.65 -19.66
C LEU A 5 22.28 71.09 -19.76
N SER A 6 21.50 71.52 -20.79
CA SER A 6 20.18 71.02 -21.07
C SER A 6 20.19 69.56 -21.56
N ALA A 7 21.19 69.15 -22.37
CA ALA A 7 21.36 67.78 -22.82
C ALA A 7 21.78 66.84 -21.66
N LEU A 8 22.60 67.33 -20.72
CA LEU A 8 22.97 66.56 -19.52
C LEU A 8 21.79 66.34 -18.56
N PHE A 9 20.92 67.36 -18.42
CA PHE A 9 19.67 67.19 -17.61
C PHE A 9 18.65 66.28 -18.27
N LEU A 10 18.57 66.21 -19.59
CA LEU A 10 17.68 65.33 -20.32
C LEU A 10 18.16 63.84 -20.26
N SER A 11 19.48 63.64 -20.24
CA SER A 11 20.07 62.27 -20.20
C SER A 11 19.98 61.61 -18.83
N THR A 12 19.97 62.40 -17.74
CA THR A 12 19.80 61.84 -16.37
C THR A 12 18.34 61.51 -16.00
N GLY A 13 17.38 62.07 -16.72
CA GLY A 13 15.95 61.76 -16.52
C GLY A 13 15.46 60.42 -17.11
N LEU A 14 16.27 59.76 -17.96
CA LEU A 14 15.85 58.55 -18.69
C LEU A 14 16.23 57.21 -17.96
N SER A 15 16.86 57.30 -16.81
CA SER A 15 17.33 56.08 -16.07
C SER A 15 16.52 55.78 -14.81
N LEU A 16 15.34 56.38 -14.63
CA LEU A 16 14.47 56.06 -13.50
C LEU A 16 13.67 54.80 -13.82
N SER A 17 14.21 53.65 -13.38
CA SER A 17 13.39 52.44 -13.26
C SER A 17 12.33 52.71 -12.19
N ALA A 18 11.10 52.90 -12.61
CA ALA A 18 9.97 53.13 -11.71
C ALA A 18 9.57 51.82 -11.02
N GLN A 19 10.20 51.53 -9.93
CA GLN A 19 9.71 50.54 -8.97
C GLN A 19 8.61 51.21 -8.12
N ILE A 20 7.51 50.52 -7.96
CA ILE A 20 6.36 51.00 -7.16
C ILE A 20 6.40 50.27 -5.83
N GLY A 21 6.78 50.93 -4.76
CA GLY A 21 6.66 50.48 -3.39
C GLY A 21 5.37 51.04 -2.76
N ILE A 22 4.55 50.17 -2.20
CA ILE A 22 3.41 50.58 -1.39
C ILE A 22 3.74 50.22 0.05
N ASN A 23 3.82 51.25 0.91
CA ASN A 23 4.20 51.12 2.31
C ASN A 23 5.61 50.44 2.52
N THR A 24 6.53 50.69 1.57
CA THR A 24 7.95 50.30 1.66
C THR A 24 8.82 51.36 0.97
N GLU A 25 9.94 51.70 1.61
CA GLU A 25 10.94 52.63 1.07
C GLU A 25 12.02 51.95 0.24
N SER A 26 12.08 50.60 0.30
CA SER A 26 13.08 49.79 -0.40
C SER A 26 12.41 48.64 -1.14
N PRO A 27 11.72 48.91 -2.29
CA PRO A 27 11.05 47.89 -3.06
C PRO A 27 12.03 46.80 -3.54
N GLN A 28 11.68 45.53 -3.33
CA GLN A 28 12.49 44.38 -3.76
C GLN A 28 12.08 43.85 -5.15
N SER A 29 10.99 44.40 -5.71
CA SER A 29 10.48 44.05 -7.02
C SER A 29 9.88 45.28 -7.72
N ILE A 30 9.43 45.17 -8.98
CA ILE A 30 8.78 46.25 -9.73
C ILE A 30 7.52 46.75 -9.01
N LEU A 31 6.77 45.87 -8.39
CA LEU A 31 5.69 46.18 -7.45
C LEU A 31 5.97 45.44 -6.14
N ASP A 32 6.13 46.16 -5.07
CA ASP A 32 6.33 45.66 -3.73
C ASP A 32 5.33 46.27 -2.77
N VAL A 33 4.51 45.44 -2.13
CA VAL A 33 3.44 45.85 -1.21
C VAL A 33 3.72 45.30 0.16
N ASN A 34 4.08 46.15 1.10
CA ASN A 34 4.22 45.80 2.50
C ASN A 34 2.88 46.04 3.23
N GLY A 35 1.95 45.10 3.09
CA GLY A 35 0.61 45.15 3.65
C GLY A 35 -0.41 44.36 2.86
N ASP A 36 -1.69 44.60 3.15
CA ASP A 36 -2.78 43.91 2.50
C ASP A 36 -3.03 44.41 1.05
N MET A 37 -3.39 43.47 0.17
CA MET A 37 -3.77 43.79 -1.21
C MET A 37 -5.17 43.28 -1.52
N ASN A 38 -6.07 44.18 -1.96
CA ASN A 38 -7.42 43.83 -2.39
C ASN A 38 -7.54 43.91 -3.92
N LEU A 39 -7.66 42.77 -4.57
CA LEU A 39 -7.87 42.70 -6.02
C LEU A 39 -9.35 42.60 -6.32
N ARG A 40 -9.91 43.66 -6.93
CA ARG A 40 -11.33 43.71 -7.37
C ARG A 40 -11.54 43.28 -8.81
N GLY A 41 -10.49 43.04 -9.55
CA GLY A 41 -10.50 42.58 -10.92
C GLY A 41 -9.93 41.17 -11.07
N LYS A 42 -9.60 40.82 -12.30
CA LYS A 42 -9.01 39.53 -12.62
C LYS A 42 -7.49 39.58 -12.47
N LEU A 43 -6.91 38.50 -12.00
CA LEU A 43 -5.47 38.28 -12.01
C LEU A 43 -5.10 37.43 -13.22
N ALA A 44 -4.30 38.00 -14.13
CA ALA A 44 -3.76 37.27 -15.26
C ALA A 44 -2.26 36.97 -15.06
N VAL A 45 -1.83 35.77 -15.34
CA VAL A 45 -0.42 35.36 -15.30
C VAL A 45 0.03 34.90 -16.68
N LEU A 46 1.34 35.05 -16.96
CA LEU A 46 1.91 34.64 -18.24
C LEU A 46 1.95 33.10 -18.33
N ASN A 47 1.28 32.56 -19.33
CA ASN A 47 1.41 31.17 -19.69
C ASN A 47 2.65 30.99 -20.58
N THR A 48 3.71 30.36 -20.02
CA THR A 48 4.98 30.19 -20.69
C THR A 48 4.92 29.24 -21.90
N ALA A 49 3.92 28.38 -22.00
CA ALA A 49 3.77 27.43 -23.11
C ALA A 49 3.33 28.11 -24.40
N ASN A 50 2.55 29.20 -24.34
CA ASN A 50 2.01 29.90 -25.50
C ASN A 50 2.28 31.41 -25.51
N ASN A 51 3.00 31.91 -24.52
CA ASN A 51 3.37 33.29 -24.31
C ASN A 51 2.16 34.27 -24.28
N LYS A 52 1.03 33.79 -23.73
CA LYS A 52 -0.22 34.60 -23.57
C LYS A 52 -0.56 34.74 -22.09
N LEU A 53 -1.24 35.84 -21.76
CA LEU A 53 -1.82 36.03 -20.45
C LEU A 53 -3.00 35.06 -20.24
N SER A 54 -3.06 34.44 -19.09
CA SER A 54 -4.15 33.56 -18.67
C SER A 54 -4.74 34.04 -17.36
N GLU A 55 -6.07 34.22 -17.33
CA GLU A 55 -6.84 34.60 -16.15
C GLU A 55 -7.30 33.37 -15.35
N GLY A 56 -6.96 32.16 -15.81
CA GLY A 56 -7.50 30.93 -15.27
C GLY A 56 -8.92 30.65 -15.71
N THR A 57 -9.44 29.52 -15.34
CA THR A 57 -10.85 29.11 -15.48
C THR A 57 -11.37 28.63 -14.13
N ASN A 58 -12.67 28.32 -14.07
CA ASN A 58 -13.24 27.69 -12.87
C ASN A 58 -12.44 26.44 -12.51
N ASP A 59 -12.34 26.14 -11.21
CA ASP A 59 -11.63 24.98 -10.63
C ASP A 59 -10.12 24.99 -10.83
N GLN A 60 -9.52 26.13 -11.19
CA GLN A 60 -8.07 26.30 -11.23
C GLN A 60 -7.56 27.08 -10.03
N ILE A 61 -6.41 26.65 -9.53
CA ILE A 61 -5.62 27.34 -8.51
C ILE A 61 -4.33 27.87 -9.11
N LEU A 62 -3.82 28.95 -8.54
CA LEU A 62 -2.53 29.51 -8.90
C LEU A 62 -1.44 28.76 -8.14
N VAL A 63 -0.52 28.13 -8.86
CA VAL A 63 0.55 27.31 -8.30
C VAL A 63 1.91 27.87 -8.69
N SER A 64 2.83 27.95 -7.75
CA SER A 64 4.24 28.23 -8.03
C SER A 64 4.85 27.13 -8.91
N GLN A 65 5.62 27.50 -9.90
CA GLN A 65 6.37 26.58 -10.77
C GLN A 65 7.86 26.46 -10.37
N GLY A 66 8.24 27.07 -9.26
CA GLY A 66 9.62 27.14 -8.79
C GLY A 66 10.30 28.46 -9.12
N GLU A 67 11.56 28.60 -8.71
CA GLU A 67 12.36 29.80 -8.90
C GLU A 67 12.58 30.10 -10.39
N GLY A 68 12.44 31.36 -10.78
CA GLY A 68 12.65 31.83 -12.15
C GLY A 68 11.46 31.61 -13.10
N TYR A 69 10.36 30.98 -12.65
CA TYR A 69 9.17 30.76 -13.45
C TYR A 69 7.97 31.53 -12.90
N PRO A 70 7.13 32.14 -13.77
CA PRO A 70 5.89 32.74 -13.33
C PRO A 70 4.95 31.66 -12.78
N PRO A 71 4.06 31.98 -11.82
CA PRO A 71 3.04 31.05 -11.37
C PRO A 71 2.12 30.64 -12.54
N ALA A 72 1.51 29.47 -12.44
CA ALA A 72 0.60 28.96 -13.46
C ALA A 72 -0.74 28.52 -12.86
N TRP A 73 -1.81 28.74 -13.64
CA TRP A 73 -3.11 28.19 -13.34
C TRP A 73 -3.13 26.68 -13.61
N LYS A 74 -3.47 25.88 -12.58
CA LYS A 74 -3.60 24.43 -12.70
C LYS A 74 -4.93 23.96 -12.16
N THR A 75 -5.58 23.06 -12.89
CA THR A 75 -6.80 22.41 -12.40
C THR A 75 -6.45 21.53 -11.21
N LEU A 76 -7.06 21.85 -10.10
CA LEU A 76 -6.98 21.00 -8.90
C LEU A 76 -8.07 19.92 -9.04
N ARG A 77 -7.66 18.71 -9.33
CA ARG A 77 -8.56 17.56 -9.22
C ARG A 77 -8.63 17.18 -7.74
N ILE A 78 -9.54 17.80 -7.01
CA ILE A 78 -9.92 17.32 -5.68
C ILE A 78 -10.89 16.17 -5.94
N PRO A 79 -10.59 14.94 -5.58
CA PRO A 79 -11.60 13.89 -5.62
C PRO A 79 -12.75 14.33 -4.72
N GLU A 80 -13.98 14.39 -5.26
CA GLU A 80 -15.17 14.57 -4.45
C GLU A 80 -15.36 13.31 -3.62
N TYR A 81 -14.96 13.35 -2.35
CA TYR A 81 -15.21 12.28 -1.43
C TYR A 81 -16.63 12.39 -0.88
N GLU A 82 -17.45 11.40 -1.18
CA GLU A 82 -18.76 11.30 -0.58
C GLU A 82 -18.60 10.90 0.92
N PRO A 83 -19.31 11.55 1.84
CA PRO A 83 -19.27 11.18 3.24
C PRO A 83 -19.64 9.71 3.45
N ASN A 84 -18.94 9.03 4.35
CA ASN A 84 -19.15 7.62 4.72
C ASN A 84 -18.95 6.60 3.57
N LYS A 85 -18.29 6.99 2.48
CA LYS A 85 -17.96 6.09 1.38
C LYS A 85 -16.52 5.60 1.50
N PHE A 86 -16.32 4.30 1.34
CA PHE A 86 -15.00 3.67 1.34
C PHE A 86 -14.33 3.83 -0.01
N TYR A 87 -13.09 4.27 -0.01
CA TYR A 87 -12.24 4.42 -1.19
C TYR A 87 -11.02 3.50 -1.08
N LEU A 88 -10.62 2.88 -2.18
CA LEU A 88 -9.43 2.05 -2.24
C LEU A 88 -8.18 2.93 -2.12
N ILE A 89 -7.44 2.77 -1.02
CA ILE A 89 -6.25 3.57 -0.70
C ILE A 89 -4.97 2.77 -0.99
N PHE A 90 -5.01 1.46 -0.77
CA PHE A 90 -3.87 0.58 -1.02
C PHE A 90 -4.34 -0.66 -1.76
N ASN A 91 -3.64 -1.01 -2.84
CA ASN A 91 -3.83 -2.23 -3.60
C ASN A 91 -2.46 -2.75 -4.01
N ASN A 92 -2.09 -3.93 -3.55
CA ASN A 92 -0.84 -4.56 -3.95
C ASN A 92 -0.95 -6.09 -3.88
N SER A 93 -0.06 -6.75 -4.63
CA SER A 93 0.06 -8.20 -4.64
C SER A 93 1.52 -8.59 -4.45
N PHE A 94 1.76 -9.57 -3.60
CA PHE A 94 3.07 -10.08 -3.24
C PHE A 94 3.14 -11.56 -3.58
N SER A 95 4.29 -12.04 -3.99
CA SER A 95 4.50 -13.45 -4.29
C SER A 95 5.77 -13.97 -3.64
N ASP A 96 5.79 -15.27 -3.35
CA ASP A 96 6.91 -15.98 -2.74
C ASP A 96 7.05 -17.38 -3.37
N GLU A 97 8.27 -17.73 -3.73
CA GLU A 97 8.64 -19.06 -4.27
C GLU A 97 9.47 -19.87 -3.28
N THR A 98 9.83 -19.26 -2.14
CA THR A 98 10.62 -19.92 -1.10
C THR A 98 9.76 -20.88 -0.28
N GLY A 99 8.53 -20.46 0.04
CA GLY A 99 7.58 -21.25 0.81
C GLY A 99 8.09 -21.70 2.17
N VAL A 100 7.41 -22.70 2.73
CA VAL A 100 7.83 -23.35 3.98
C VAL A 100 7.71 -24.87 3.87
N LYS A 101 8.66 -25.61 4.45
CA LYS A 101 8.66 -27.07 4.51
C LYS A 101 8.53 -27.54 5.95
N PHE A 102 7.85 -28.66 6.13
CA PHE A 102 7.62 -29.32 7.41
C PHE A 102 7.93 -30.80 7.31
N THR A 103 8.83 -31.29 8.15
CA THR A 103 9.11 -32.72 8.34
C THR A 103 8.09 -33.34 9.29
N GLY A 104 8.11 -34.67 9.45
CA GLY A 104 7.26 -35.34 10.42
C GLY A 104 7.53 -34.95 11.88
N SER A 105 8.77 -34.58 12.22
CA SER A 105 9.14 -34.10 13.57
C SER A 105 8.60 -32.67 13.88
N GLU A 106 8.22 -31.94 12.88
CA GLU A 106 7.65 -30.60 13.03
C GLU A 106 6.11 -30.58 13.06
N GLU A 107 5.51 -31.76 13.09
CA GLU A 107 4.08 -31.92 13.21
C GLU A 107 3.56 -31.34 14.53
N SER A 108 2.46 -30.60 14.46
CA SER A 108 1.79 -30.07 15.64
C SER A 108 0.88 -31.11 16.27
N ASN A 109 0.96 -31.25 17.59
CA ASN A 109 0.09 -32.14 18.35
C ASN A 109 -1.33 -31.63 18.55
N ILE A 110 -1.75 -30.63 17.80
CA ILE A 110 -3.11 -30.08 17.90
C ILE A 110 -4.12 -31.13 17.45
N THR A 111 -4.86 -31.67 18.40
CA THR A 111 -5.90 -32.68 18.17
C THR A 111 -7.30 -32.10 18.16
N SER A 112 -7.54 -31.01 18.90
CA SER A 112 -8.82 -30.32 18.93
C SER A 112 -8.74 -29.00 18.17
N ARG A 113 -9.41 -28.93 17.05
CA ARG A 113 -9.38 -27.78 16.14
C ARG A 113 -10.22 -26.62 16.63
N ALA A 114 -11.29 -26.90 17.38
CA ALA A 114 -12.28 -25.90 17.77
C ALA A 114 -11.76 -24.84 18.77
N SER A 115 -10.78 -25.20 19.61
CA SER A 115 -10.21 -24.31 20.64
C SER A 115 -8.76 -23.91 20.42
N ALA A 116 -8.10 -24.54 19.43
CA ALA A 116 -6.67 -24.34 19.19
C ALA A 116 -6.33 -23.00 18.53
N PHE A 117 -7.29 -22.44 17.81
CA PHE A 117 -7.07 -21.24 17.00
C PHE A 117 -8.15 -20.20 17.32
N THR A 118 -7.76 -19.15 18.03
CA THR A 118 -8.65 -18.05 18.40
C THR A 118 -8.23 -16.77 17.69
N ARG A 119 -9.21 -16.04 17.14
CA ARG A 119 -8.97 -14.73 16.55
C ARG A 119 -8.28 -13.80 17.57
N ASN A 120 -7.38 -12.96 17.09
CA ASN A 120 -6.54 -12.05 17.88
C ASN A 120 -5.48 -12.71 18.75
N SER A 121 -5.32 -14.05 18.72
CA SER A 121 -4.18 -14.71 19.36
C SER A 121 -2.87 -14.23 18.77
N SER A 122 -1.86 -14.07 19.64
CA SER A 122 -0.52 -13.63 19.21
C SER A 122 0.20 -14.73 18.45
N TYR A 123 0.93 -14.37 17.40
CA TYR A 123 1.76 -15.29 16.61
C TYR A 123 2.74 -16.09 17.48
N SER A 124 3.27 -15.49 18.53
CA SER A 124 4.18 -16.17 19.48
C SER A 124 3.58 -17.42 20.13
N GLY A 125 2.25 -17.53 20.21
CA GLY A 125 1.55 -18.71 20.69
C GLY A 125 1.45 -19.85 19.66
N PHE A 126 1.78 -19.59 18.39
CA PHE A 126 1.70 -20.56 17.28
C PHE A 126 3.05 -21.23 17.04
N ILE A 127 3.54 -22.03 18.01
CA ILE A 127 4.93 -22.54 18.10
C ILE A 127 5.39 -23.28 16.83
N ARG A 128 4.49 -23.96 16.12
CA ARG A 128 4.82 -24.76 14.93
C ARG A 128 4.50 -24.03 13.60
N PHE A 129 4.05 -22.79 13.67
CA PHE A 129 3.81 -21.99 12.48
C PHE A 129 5.09 -21.36 11.96
N LYS A 130 5.30 -21.45 10.66
CA LYS A 130 6.39 -20.79 9.94
C LYS A 130 5.82 -19.72 9.04
N LYS A 131 6.34 -18.49 9.13
CA LYS A 131 5.98 -17.41 8.20
C LYS A 131 6.53 -17.71 6.81
N ILE A 132 5.73 -17.47 5.77
CA ILE A 132 6.19 -17.50 4.38
C ILE A 132 6.98 -16.21 4.15
N PRO A 133 8.30 -16.30 3.81
CA PRO A 133 9.20 -15.13 3.92
C PRO A 133 8.78 -13.92 3.08
N GLY A 134 8.45 -14.11 1.82
CA GLY A 134 8.07 -13.04 0.88
C GLY A 134 6.68 -12.45 1.13
N LEU A 135 5.86 -13.02 2.01
CA LEU A 135 4.51 -12.57 2.31
C LEU A 135 4.40 -11.77 3.63
N SER A 136 5.52 -11.32 4.17
CA SER A 136 5.54 -10.36 5.28
C SER A 136 5.69 -8.95 4.72
N GLN A 137 4.61 -8.16 4.78
CA GLN A 137 4.55 -6.85 4.10
C GLN A 137 3.99 -5.78 5.02
N THR A 138 4.37 -4.54 4.74
CA THR A 138 3.93 -3.38 5.49
C THR A 138 2.92 -2.57 4.69
N LEU A 139 1.88 -2.10 5.35
CA LEU A 139 0.86 -1.21 4.81
C LEU A 139 0.63 -0.03 5.75
N ASN A 140 0.20 1.10 5.21
CA ASN A 140 -0.16 2.29 5.99
C ASN A 140 -1.66 2.50 5.96
N VAL A 141 -2.23 2.83 7.12
CA VAL A 141 -3.64 3.18 7.33
C VAL A 141 -3.72 4.63 7.76
N TYR A 142 -4.55 5.42 7.09
CA TYR A 142 -4.69 6.87 7.33
C TYR A 142 -6.00 7.23 8.03
N SER A 143 -7.00 6.33 7.98
CA SER A 143 -8.28 6.52 8.67
C SER A 143 -8.59 5.32 9.55
N THR A 144 -9.13 5.58 10.75
CA THR A 144 -9.64 4.52 11.63
C THR A 144 -10.88 3.83 11.07
N GLU A 145 -11.61 4.48 10.16
CA GLU A 145 -12.67 3.86 9.38
C GLU A 145 -12.09 3.17 8.17
N SER A 146 -11.53 1.97 8.39
CA SER A 146 -10.80 1.21 7.40
C SER A 146 -11.29 -0.23 7.29
N LYS A 147 -11.13 -0.82 6.09
CA LYS A 147 -11.39 -2.24 5.79
C LYS A 147 -10.21 -2.78 4.99
N ALA A 148 -9.47 -3.72 5.57
CA ALA A 148 -8.36 -4.39 4.91
C ALA A 148 -8.77 -5.82 4.52
N TYR A 149 -8.75 -6.12 3.23
CA TYR A 149 -9.02 -7.43 2.66
C TYR A 149 -7.72 -8.10 2.27
N PHE A 150 -7.61 -9.36 2.62
CA PHE A 150 -6.46 -10.20 2.32
C PHE A 150 -6.92 -11.42 1.54
N GLN A 151 -6.33 -11.66 0.38
CA GLN A 151 -6.54 -12.89 -0.39
C GLN A 151 -5.21 -13.61 -0.49
N PHE A 152 -5.12 -14.76 0.16
CA PHE A 152 -3.95 -15.63 0.14
C PHE A 152 -4.25 -16.86 -0.69
N GLU A 153 -3.33 -17.19 -1.59
CA GLU A 153 -3.34 -18.39 -2.41
C GLU A 153 -1.98 -19.05 -2.40
N THR A 154 -1.98 -20.38 -2.32
CA THR A 154 -0.75 -21.18 -2.34
C THR A 154 -1.05 -22.61 -2.78
N VAL A 155 -0.02 -23.35 -3.13
CA VAL A 155 -0.10 -24.79 -3.35
C VAL A 155 0.51 -25.53 -2.17
N VAL A 156 -0.21 -26.50 -1.67
CA VAL A 156 0.22 -27.45 -0.64
C VAL A 156 0.61 -28.74 -1.33
N HIS A 157 1.82 -29.22 -1.13
CA HIS A 157 2.42 -30.38 -1.79
C HIS A 157 3.10 -31.29 -0.79
N ALA A 158 2.99 -32.60 -0.95
CA ALA A 158 3.69 -33.55 -0.09
C ALA A 158 4.27 -34.71 -0.90
N ASN A 159 5.40 -35.26 -0.43
CA ASN A 159 5.94 -36.53 -0.95
C ASN A 159 5.19 -37.75 -0.38
N LEU A 160 3.89 -37.59 -0.18
CA LEU A 160 3.00 -38.64 0.31
C LEU A 160 2.76 -39.63 -0.83
N THR A 161 3.18 -40.86 -0.61
CA THR A 161 2.97 -41.96 -1.58
C THR A 161 1.90 -42.89 -1.05
N ALA A 162 1.07 -43.39 -1.93
CA ALA A 162 0.09 -44.41 -1.63
C ALA A 162 0.73 -45.80 -1.53
N ALA A 163 1.93 -45.95 -0.95
CA ALA A 163 2.61 -47.21 -0.77
C ALA A 163 1.78 -48.13 0.13
N GLY A 164 0.84 -48.83 -0.46
CA GLY A 164 0.01 -49.82 0.20
C GLY A 164 -1.29 -49.32 0.85
N SER A 165 -1.54 -48.01 0.92
CA SER A 165 -2.79 -47.46 1.46
C SER A 165 -3.09 -46.09 0.92
N THR A 166 -4.28 -45.92 0.32
CA THR A 166 -4.85 -44.60 -0.05
C THR A 166 -5.41 -43.86 1.16
N ASP A 167 -5.30 -44.42 2.36
CA ASP A 167 -5.88 -43.92 3.60
C ASP A 167 -4.89 -43.10 4.43
N SER A 168 -3.94 -42.43 3.80
CA SER A 168 -2.99 -41.53 4.47
C SER A 168 -3.35 -40.08 4.19
N SER A 169 -3.20 -39.22 5.20
CA SER A 169 -3.47 -37.79 5.04
C SER A 169 -2.65 -36.92 5.99
N ILE A 170 -2.45 -35.67 5.58
CA ILE A 170 -1.79 -34.64 6.37
C ILE A 170 -2.75 -33.47 6.55
N ASP A 171 -3.04 -33.14 7.79
CA ASP A 171 -3.73 -31.90 8.11
C ASP A 171 -2.72 -30.74 8.16
N TYR A 172 -3.15 -29.58 7.70
CA TYR A 172 -2.36 -28.35 7.77
C TYR A 172 -3.27 -27.16 8.08
N ALA A 173 -2.65 -26.06 8.49
CA ALA A 173 -3.35 -24.79 8.67
C ALA A 173 -2.49 -23.64 8.16
N CYS A 174 -3.14 -22.63 7.56
CA CYS A 174 -2.53 -21.35 7.23
C CYS A 174 -3.32 -20.23 7.88
N GLY A 175 -2.60 -19.27 8.45
CA GLY A 175 -3.17 -18.08 9.11
C GLY A 175 -2.65 -16.80 8.50
N ILE A 176 -3.54 -15.80 8.40
CA ILE A 176 -3.19 -14.42 8.08
C ILE A 176 -3.10 -13.67 9.40
N PHE A 177 -2.01 -12.94 9.59
CA PHE A 177 -1.72 -12.16 10.79
C PHE A 177 -1.55 -10.70 10.40
N VAL A 178 -2.12 -9.81 11.23
CA VAL A 178 -1.85 -8.36 11.17
C VAL A 178 -1.28 -7.96 12.53
N ASP A 179 -0.12 -7.32 12.53
CA ASP A 179 0.64 -6.96 13.73
C ASP A 179 0.84 -8.14 14.69
N ASP A 180 1.18 -9.28 14.10
CA ASP A 180 1.34 -10.56 14.80
C ASP A 180 0.08 -11.03 15.56
N LYS A 181 -1.12 -10.55 15.17
CA LYS A 181 -2.39 -11.05 15.67
C LYS A 181 -3.13 -11.82 14.59
N LEU A 182 -3.64 -13.00 14.94
CA LEU A 182 -4.40 -13.85 14.02
C LEU A 182 -5.69 -13.17 13.58
N VAL A 183 -5.82 -12.93 12.29
CA VAL A 183 -7.02 -12.35 11.67
C VAL A 183 -7.94 -13.42 11.14
N ASN A 184 -7.38 -14.35 10.38
CA ASN A 184 -8.11 -15.42 9.75
C ASN A 184 -7.23 -16.67 9.71
N LEU A 185 -7.84 -17.85 9.80
CA LEU A 185 -7.15 -19.13 9.68
C LEU A 185 -8.04 -20.13 8.94
N ARG A 186 -7.44 -20.87 8.02
CA ARG A 186 -8.07 -22.03 7.39
C ARG A 186 -7.22 -23.27 7.57
N GLN A 187 -7.92 -24.38 7.76
CA GLN A 187 -7.35 -25.71 7.78
C GLN A 187 -7.68 -26.43 6.51
N GLY A 188 -6.77 -27.27 6.07
CA GLY A 188 -6.95 -28.18 4.97
C GLY A 188 -6.46 -29.56 5.30
N ASN A 189 -6.79 -30.53 4.44
CA ASN A 189 -6.35 -31.90 4.52
C ASN A 189 -5.84 -32.35 3.17
N LEU A 190 -4.59 -32.79 3.08
CA LEU A 190 -4.00 -33.34 1.89
C LEU A 190 -4.01 -34.88 2.00
N LYS A 191 -4.77 -35.53 1.14
CA LYS A 191 -4.90 -36.98 1.13
C LYS A 191 -3.95 -37.63 0.12
N ALA A 192 -3.46 -38.81 0.45
CA ALA A 192 -2.80 -39.67 -0.51
C ALA A 192 -3.78 -40.01 -1.67
N SER A 193 -3.25 -40.08 -2.87
CA SER A 193 -3.97 -40.53 -4.05
C SER A 193 -3.21 -41.69 -4.69
N SER A 194 -3.85 -42.39 -5.63
CA SER A 194 -3.17 -43.38 -6.47
C SER A 194 -2.04 -42.78 -7.31
N ALA A 195 -2.09 -41.46 -7.57
CA ALA A 195 -1.00 -40.71 -8.15
C ALA A 195 0.02 -40.37 -7.05
N ASN A 196 1.31 -40.48 -7.38
CA ASN A 196 2.37 -40.08 -6.47
C ASN A 196 2.37 -38.55 -6.27
N TYR A 197 2.70 -38.12 -5.04
CA TYR A 197 2.97 -36.75 -4.67
C TYR A 197 1.76 -35.80 -4.87
N PRO A 198 0.72 -35.96 -4.05
CA PRO A 198 -0.47 -35.15 -4.17
C PRO A 198 -0.19 -33.69 -3.86
N PHE A 199 -0.88 -32.80 -4.57
CA PHE A 199 -0.91 -31.38 -4.29
C PHE A 199 -2.34 -30.84 -4.40
N LEU A 200 -2.59 -29.70 -3.74
CA LEU A 200 -3.85 -28.98 -3.83
C LEU A 200 -3.62 -27.48 -3.69
N THR A 201 -4.52 -26.71 -4.29
CA THR A 201 -4.55 -25.27 -4.11
C THR A 201 -5.26 -24.92 -2.80
N HIS A 202 -4.67 -24.06 -2.01
CA HIS A 202 -5.24 -23.48 -0.81
C HIS A 202 -5.57 -22.01 -1.06
N ASN A 203 -6.84 -21.65 -0.87
CA ASN A 203 -7.35 -20.28 -0.98
C ASN A 203 -7.93 -19.83 0.34
N GLN A 204 -7.63 -18.58 0.73
CA GLN A 204 -8.07 -18.01 1.99
C GLN A 204 -8.33 -16.51 1.84
N ILE A 205 -9.46 -16.05 2.38
CA ILE A 205 -9.81 -14.63 2.43
C ILE A 205 -9.88 -14.20 3.89
N GLY A 206 -9.17 -13.14 4.25
CA GLY A 206 -9.22 -12.48 5.55
C GLY A 206 -9.78 -11.07 5.43
N LEU A 207 -10.40 -10.60 6.50
CA LEU A 207 -10.90 -9.23 6.66
C LEU A 207 -10.57 -8.72 8.05
N VAL A 208 -10.05 -7.50 8.09
CA VAL A 208 -9.92 -6.70 9.32
C VAL A 208 -10.55 -5.34 9.08
N GLU A 209 -11.32 -4.89 10.06
CA GLU A 209 -11.95 -3.57 10.02
C GLU A 209 -11.39 -2.70 11.15
N ASN A 210 -11.42 -1.39 10.94
CA ASN A 210 -11.06 -0.38 11.93
C ASN A 210 -9.64 -0.51 12.48
N LEU A 211 -8.67 -0.75 11.58
CA LEU A 211 -7.27 -0.67 11.94
C LEU A 211 -6.94 0.74 12.44
N SER A 212 -6.05 0.85 13.41
CA SER A 212 -5.56 2.14 13.88
C SER A 212 -4.83 2.90 12.76
N LYS A 213 -4.72 4.21 12.88
CA LYS A 213 -3.85 4.98 11.97
C LYS A 213 -2.40 4.61 12.20
N GLY A 214 -1.65 4.50 11.13
CA GLY A 214 -0.24 4.20 11.17
C GLY A 214 0.17 3.02 10.30
N GLN A 215 1.34 2.52 10.57
CA GLN A 215 1.93 1.40 9.88
C GLN A 215 1.49 0.07 10.52
N HIS A 216 1.08 -0.87 9.69
CA HIS A 216 0.71 -2.22 10.07
C HIS A 216 1.52 -3.23 9.26
N THR A 217 1.80 -4.39 9.85
CA THR A 217 2.47 -5.49 9.17
C THR A 217 1.50 -6.64 8.95
N VAL A 218 1.28 -7.03 7.70
CA VAL A 218 0.57 -8.27 7.36
C VAL A 218 1.58 -9.38 7.11
N SER A 219 1.29 -10.59 7.59
CA SER A 219 2.08 -11.78 7.30
C SER A 219 1.21 -13.02 7.18
N VAL A 220 1.70 -14.01 6.45
CA VAL A 220 1.08 -15.34 6.33
C VAL A 220 2.00 -16.37 6.97
N ALA A 221 1.44 -17.22 7.82
CA ALA A 221 2.17 -18.32 8.40
C ALA A 221 1.34 -19.62 8.35
N CYS A 222 2.03 -20.74 8.11
CA CYS A 222 1.41 -22.05 7.99
C CYS A 222 2.06 -23.05 8.94
N SER A 223 1.36 -24.15 9.21
CA SER A 223 1.85 -25.27 10.01
C SER A 223 1.34 -26.58 9.47
N ARG A 224 2.17 -27.62 9.58
CA ARG A 224 1.72 -29.02 9.51
C ARG A 224 1.02 -29.37 10.82
N LEU A 225 -0.20 -29.83 10.73
CA LEU A 225 -0.96 -30.36 11.85
C LEU A 225 -0.82 -31.88 11.91
N LYS A 226 -1.71 -32.54 12.65
CA LYS A 226 -1.65 -33.99 12.82
C LYS A 226 -1.84 -34.73 11.49
N SER A 227 -0.97 -35.67 11.23
CA SER A 227 -1.06 -36.62 10.13
C SER A 227 -1.77 -37.91 10.53
N TYR A 228 -2.36 -38.59 9.56
CA TYR A 228 -2.96 -39.90 9.73
C TYR A 228 -2.29 -40.92 8.81
N ASN A 229 -1.82 -42.00 9.40
CA ASN A 229 -1.18 -43.13 8.69
C ASN A 229 -0.03 -42.69 7.72
N VAL A 230 0.83 -41.77 8.18
CA VAL A 230 1.90 -41.17 7.39
C VAL A 230 3.25 -41.54 7.97
N GLY A 231 4.17 -41.99 7.12
CA GLY A 231 5.54 -42.32 7.51
C GLY A 231 6.35 -41.08 7.96
N SER A 232 7.31 -41.28 8.83
CA SER A 232 8.15 -40.23 9.42
C SER A 232 8.97 -39.44 8.38
N GLY A 233 9.27 -40.03 7.22
CA GLY A 233 10.05 -39.41 6.13
C GLY A 233 9.23 -38.47 5.22
N VAL A 234 7.92 -38.35 5.45
CA VAL A 234 7.06 -37.52 4.60
C VAL A 234 7.19 -36.05 4.96
N THR A 235 7.51 -35.24 3.94
CA THR A 235 7.63 -33.78 4.01
C THR A 235 6.40 -33.13 3.39
N LEU A 236 5.88 -32.09 4.06
CA LEU A 236 4.85 -31.18 3.56
C LEU A 236 5.51 -29.87 3.14
N GLY A 237 5.29 -29.43 1.91
CA GLY A 237 5.63 -28.10 1.39
C GLY A 237 4.39 -27.24 1.25
N ILE A 238 4.48 -25.97 1.60
CA ILE A 238 3.44 -24.97 1.39
C ILE A 238 4.09 -23.77 0.70
N GLY A 239 3.64 -23.46 -0.53
CA GLY A 239 4.29 -22.45 -1.38
C GLY A 239 5.61 -22.89 -1.98
N ILE A 240 5.94 -24.18 -1.87
CA ILE A 240 7.15 -24.79 -2.41
C ILE A 240 6.90 -26.26 -2.75
N ASN A 241 7.50 -26.71 -3.83
CA ASN A 241 7.46 -28.13 -4.20
C ASN A 241 8.40 -28.97 -3.32
N VAL A 242 8.02 -30.21 -3.08
CA VAL A 242 8.81 -31.20 -2.35
C VAL A 242 9.24 -32.37 -3.24
N GLN A 243 8.69 -32.45 -4.44
CA GLN A 243 9.02 -33.41 -5.50
C GLN A 243 8.94 -32.73 -6.86
N THR A 244 9.37 -33.44 -7.91
CA THR A 244 9.57 -32.90 -9.27
C THR A 244 8.32 -32.95 -10.16
N ASN A 245 7.18 -33.44 -9.66
CA ASN A 245 5.92 -33.51 -10.42
C ASN A 245 5.25 -32.12 -10.58
N ILE A 246 5.65 -31.15 -9.77
CA ILE A 246 5.37 -29.72 -9.94
C ILE A 246 6.67 -28.94 -9.68
N ASP A 247 6.75 -27.72 -10.17
CA ASP A 247 7.91 -26.82 -10.00
C ASP A 247 7.60 -25.63 -9.05
N SER A 248 8.58 -24.77 -8.85
CA SER A 248 8.46 -23.60 -7.98
C SER A 248 7.48 -22.57 -8.53
N PHE A 249 7.36 -22.45 -9.86
CA PHE A 249 6.43 -21.54 -10.49
C PHE A 249 4.96 -21.93 -10.22
N ILE A 250 4.65 -23.22 -10.26
CA ILE A 250 3.31 -23.74 -9.96
C ILE A 250 3.02 -23.66 -8.46
N SER A 251 4.01 -23.95 -7.61
CA SER A 251 3.80 -24.08 -6.16
C SER A 251 3.86 -22.77 -5.38
N ARG A 252 4.27 -21.67 -6.01
CA ARG A 252 4.44 -20.37 -5.35
C ARG A 252 3.21 -19.90 -4.60
N SER A 253 3.44 -19.06 -3.60
CA SER A 253 2.39 -18.40 -2.82
C SER A 253 2.14 -16.97 -3.33
N SER A 254 0.93 -16.49 -3.18
CA SER A 254 0.55 -15.11 -3.49
C SER A 254 -0.33 -14.53 -2.39
N LEU A 255 -0.10 -13.27 -2.06
CA LEU A 255 -0.93 -12.50 -1.12
C LEU A 255 -1.34 -11.19 -1.78
N LYS A 256 -2.64 -10.98 -1.97
CA LYS A 256 -3.22 -9.70 -2.37
C LYS A 256 -3.73 -8.98 -1.14
N VAL A 257 -3.48 -7.67 -1.09
CA VAL A 257 -3.93 -6.78 -0.01
C VAL A 257 -4.64 -5.58 -0.62
N ASP A 258 -5.90 -5.38 -0.23
CA ASP A 258 -6.70 -4.21 -0.58
C ASP A 258 -7.11 -3.50 0.70
N VAL A 259 -6.80 -2.20 0.82
CA VAL A 259 -7.24 -1.38 1.95
C VAL A 259 -8.17 -0.30 1.45
N TYR A 260 -9.36 -0.27 2.02
CA TYR A 260 -10.37 0.75 1.80
C TYR A 260 -10.51 1.60 3.06
N GLU A 261 -10.62 2.91 2.87
CA GLU A 261 -10.79 3.86 3.97
C GLU A 261 -11.89 4.87 3.64
N VAL A 262 -12.57 5.34 4.67
CA VAL A 262 -13.35 6.57 4.58
C VAL A 262 -12.35 7.72 4.76
N PRO A 263 -12.14 8.55 3.72
CA PRO A 263 -11.21 9.66 3.80
C PRO A 263 -11.61 10.60 4.92
N GLN A 264 -10.64 11.01 5.73
CA GLN A 264 -10.90 12.09 6.67
C GLN A 264 -11.09 13.37 5.86
N VAL A 265 -12.20 14.05 6.09
CA VAL A 265 -12.46 15.38 5.53
C VAL A 265 -11.29 16.27 5.98
N PHE A 266 -10.41 16.62 5.07
CA PHE A 266 -9.49 17.72 5.31
C PHE A 266 -10.36 18.93 5.61
N ASN A 267 -10.01 19.67 6.65
CA ASN A 267 -10.73 20.89 7.00
C ASN A 267 -11.06 21.63 5.71
N PRO A 268 -12.32 22.05 5.49
CA PRO A 268 -12.66 22.81 4.31
C PRO A 268 -11.63 23.95 4.24
N ILE A 269 -10.97 24.07 3.10
CA ILE A 269 -10.17 25.27 2.81
C ILE A 269 -11.19 26.39 2.84
N ILE A 270 -11.41 26.84 4.03
CA ILE A 270 -12.03 28.08 4.51
C ILE A 270 -12.95 28.79 3.53
N ASN A 271 -14.11 29.01 4.01
CA ASN A 271 -15.06 30.05 3.60
C ASN A 271 -14.43 31.47 3.58
#